data_9da66b7eedb0660e0a5ac61a38ee8c7b
#
_entry.id   9da66b7eedb0660e0a5ac61a38ee8c7b
#
_cell.length_a   1.000
_cell.length_b   1.000
_cell.length_c   1.000
_cell.angle_alpha   90.00
_cell.angle_beta   90.00
_cell.angle_gamma   90.00
#
_symmetry.space_group_name_H-M   'P 1'
#
loop_
_entity.id
_entity.type
_entity.pdbx_description
1 polymer ?
#
loop_
_entity_poly.entity_id
_entity_poly.type
_entity_poly.pdbx_seq_one_letter_code
_entity_poly.pdbx_strand_id
1 'polypeptide(L)'
;MPKAEPVISLENVSKFFGPFQALKDVNLTVSAGERVVICGPSGSGKSTVIRCINRLEEHTSGTIIVDGTELSEDTQNIRAVRQDVGMVFQQFNLFPHLTVLENLTIGPIRVRKMDKGKAEALARKYLDRVHIPEQAGKYPSQLSGGQQQRVAIARSLCMEPRIMLFDEPTSALDPEMINEVLDVMVELAGSGMTMVVVTHEMGFARKVADKMVFMEGGQIIEVAPPEKFFTNPDSDRCRAFLDQILEH
;
A
#
# COMPACT_ATOMS: atom_id res chain seq x y z
N MET A 1 0.14 -20.34 -21.15
CA MET A 1 -0.36 -18.99 -21.29
C MET A 1 0.82 -18.05 -21.11
N PRO A 2 1.03 -17.00 -21.92
CA PRO A 2 2.07 -16.03 -21.66
C PRO A 2 1.82 -15.44 -20.27
N LYS A 3 2.84 -15.37 -19.40
CA LYS A 3 2.77 -14.63 -18.14
C LYS A 3 2.43 -13.19 -18.52
N ALA A 4 1.34 -12.65 -17.96
CA ALA A 4 1.05 -11.22 -18.10
C ALA A 4 2.29 -10.43 -17.64
N GLU A 5 2.64 -9.38 -18.38
CA GLU A 5 3.74 -8.50 -17.98
C GLU A 5 3.45 -7.94 -16.57
N PRO A 6 4.44 -7.93 -15.68
CA PRO A 6 4.23 -7.42 -14.33
C PRO A 6 3.93 -5.92 -14.38
N VAL A 7 3.00 -5.47 -13.55
CA VAL A 7 2.70 -4.03 -13.38
C VAL A 7 3.67 -3.35 -12.43
N ILE A 8 4.39 -4.13 -11.59
CA ILE A 8 5.53 -3.66 -10.79
C ILE A 8 6.65 -4.67 -10.97
N SER A 9 7.86 -4.20 -11.30
CA SER A 9 9.10 -4.97 -11.31
C SER A 9 10.19 -4.23 -10.56
N LEU A 10 10.81 -4.89 -9.60
CA LEU A 10 12.02 -4.47 -8.90
C LEU A 10 13.12 -5.45 -9.27
N GLU A 11 14.25 -4.95 -9.79
CA GLU A 11 15.39 -5.76 -10.22
C GLU A 11 16.68 -5.26 -9.54
N ASN A 12 17.23 -6.09 -8.63
CA ASN A 12 18.43 -5.83 -7.85
C ASN A 12 18.43 -4.46 -7.15
N VAL A 13 17.26 -4.10 -6.60
CA VAL A 13 17.04 -2.79 -5.99
C VAL A 13 17.76 -2.71 -4.65
N SER A 14 18.66 -1.73 -4.53
CA SER A 14 19.34 -1.40 -3.27
C SER A 14 19.11 0.05 -2.89
N LYS A 15 19.03 0.31 -1.57
CA LYS A 15 18.84 1.65 -1.01
C LYS A 15 19.77 1.88 0.15
N PHE A 16 20.49 3.00 0.10
CA PHE A 16 21.33 3.48 1.19
C PHE A 16 20.80 4.80 1.75
N PHE A 17 20.85 4.93 3.07
CA PHE A 17 20.70 6.19 3.80
C PHE A 17 22.03 6.52 4.46
N GLY A 18 22.85 7.35 3.80
CA GLY A 18 24.24 7.52 4.19
C GLY A 18 24.98 6.18 4.20
N PRO A 19 25.62 5.77 5.31
CA PRO A 19 26.32 4.48 5.42
C PRO A 19 25.40 3.29 5.66
N PHE A 20 24.12 3.52 6.00
CA PHE A 20 23.17 2.46 6.33
C PHE A 20 22.49 1.93 5.07
N GLN A 21 22.64 0.63 4.81
CA GLN A 21 21.97 -0.06 3.71
C GLN A 21 20.60 -0.59 4.18
N ALA A 22 19.53 0.08 3.73
CA ALA A 22 18.17 -0.28 4.08
C ALA A 22 17.57 -1.36 3.17
N LEU A 23 17.99 -1.41 1.89
CA LEU A 23 17.61 -2.46 0.95
C LEU A 23 18.85 -3.02 0.27
N LYS A 24 18.87 -4.34 0.06
CA LYS A 24 19.98 -5.05 -0.54
C LYS A 24 19.47 -6.03 -1.58
N ASP A 25 19.70 -5.72 -2.85
CA ASP A 25 19.42 -6.55 -4.03
C ASP A 25 18.00 -7.13 -4.04
N VAL A 26 17.02 -6.27 -3.75
CA VAL A 26 15.60 -6.64 -3.69
C VAL A 26 15.06 -6.90 -5.09
N ASN A 27 14.50 -8.09 -5.29
CA ASN A 27 13.85 -8.52 -6.54
C ASN A 27 12.40 -8.89 -6.23
N LEU A 28 11.43 -8.22 -6.87
CA LEU A 28 10.01 -8.46 -6.67
C LEU A 28 9.23 -8.14 -7.93
N THR A 29 8.27 -8.98 -8.28
CA THR A 29 7.32 -8.72 -9.36
C THR A 29 5.89 -8.79 -8.84
N VAL A 30 5.03 -7.90 -9.34
CA VAL A 30 3.59 -7.87 -9.05
C VAL A 30 2.83 -7.83 -10.37
N SER A 31 1.90 -8.77 -10.55
CA SER A 31 1.02 -8.82 -11.73
C SER A 31 -0.23 -7.97 -11.53
N ALA A 32 -0.92 -7.61 -12.62
CA ALA A 32 -2.19 -6.90 -12.55
C ALA A 32 -3.23 -7.72 -11.76
N GLY A 33 -3.90 -7.08 -10.80
CA GLY A 33 -4.88 -7.72 -9.91
C GLY A 33 -4.27 -8.59 -8.80
N GLU A 34 -2.94 -8.74 -8.75
CA GLU A 34 -2.27 -9.52 -7.71
C GLU A 34 -2.21 -8.74 -6.39
N ARG A 35 -2.41 -9.44 -5.29
CA ARG A 35 -2.32 -8.92 -3.92
C ARG A 35 -1.08 -9.49 -3.25
N VAL A 36 -0.07 -8.64 -3.13
CA VAL A 36 1.21 -8.99 -2.49
C VAL A 36 1.22 -8.43 -1.08
N VAL A 37 1.46 -9.29 -0.09
CA VAL A 37 1.63 -8.86 1.30
C VAL A 37 3.09 -9.04 1.71
N ILE A 38 3.68 -7.96 2.23
CA ILE A 38 5.05 -7.90 2.70
C ILE A 38 5.03 -7.87 4.23
N CYS A 39 5.68 -8.83 4.87
CA CYS A 39 5.81 -8.93 6.32
C CYS A 39 7.28 -9.14 6.74
N GLY A 40 7.55 -9.06 8.04
CA GLY A 40 8.87 -9.23 8.62
C GLY A 40 9.10 -8.31 9.82
N PRO A 41 10.20 -8.45 10.55
CA PRO A 41 10.49 -7.66 11.74
C PRO A 41 10.59 -6.15 11.45
N SER A 42 10.44 -5.33 12.50
CA SER A 42 10.63 -3.88 12.39
C SER A 42 12.05 -3.56 11.91
N GLY A 43 12.17 -2.56 11.03
CA GLY A 43 13.45 -2.18 10.44
C GLY A 43 13.95 -3.09 9.31
N SER A 44 13.18 -4.09 8.86
CA SER A 44 13.60 -4.99 7.77
C SER A 44 13.55 -4.38 6.37
N GLY A 45 13.14 -3.12 6.21
CA GLY A 45 13.10 -2.42 4.91
C GLY A 45 11.76 -2.42 4.21
N LYS A 46 10.67 -2.99 4.77
CA LYS A 46 9.33 -3.10 4.16
C LYS A 46 8.79 -1.76 3.66
N SER A 47 8.73 -0.76 4.56
CA SER A 47 8.26 0.59 4.20
C SER A 47 9.17 1.25 3.17
N THR A 48 10.47 0.97 3.18
CA THR A 48 11.41 1.50 2.18
C THR A 48 11.12 0.92 0.79
N VAL A 49 10.85 -0.39 0.68
CA VAL A 49 10.46 -1.02 -0.60
C VAL A 49 9.23 -0.35 -1.17
N ILE A 50 8.15 -0.24 -0.36
CA ILE A 50 6.89 0.30 -0.86
C ILE A 50 7.01 1.78 -1.24
N ARG A 51 7.84 2.56 -0.51
CA ARG A 51 8.13 3.97 -0.84
C ARG A 51 9.04 4.14 -2.06
N CYS A 52 9.84 3.14 -2.39
CA CYS A 52 10.59 3.15 -3.66
C CYS A 52 9.67 2.93 -4.86
N ILE A 53 8.60 2.13 -4.75
CA ILE A 53 7.65 1.86 -5.84
C ILE A 53 6.95 3.13 -6.35
N ASN A 54 6.65 4.10 -5.48
CA ASN A 54 6.05 5.38 -5.90
C ASN A 54 7.04 6.55 -5.89
N ARG A 55 8.34 6.24 -5.78
CA ARG A 55 9.44 7.20 -5.75
C ARG A 55 9.34 8.25 -4.62
N LEU A 56 8.70 7.93 -3.50
CA LEU A 56 8.83 8.74 -2.27
C LEU A 56 10.24 8.61 -1.68
N GLU A 57 10.83 7.42 -1.85
CA GLU A 57 12.25 7.18 -1.60
C GLU A 57 12.95 6.83 -2.91
N GLU A 58 14.09 7.44 -3.17
CA GLU A 58 14.92 7.09 -4.32
C GLU A 58 15.73 5.84 -4.01
N HIS A 59 15.66 4.83 -4.88
CA HIS A 59 16.60 3.70 -4.82
C HIS A 59 18.01 4.15 -5.23
N THR A 60 19.04 3.51 -4.69
CA THR A 60 20.43 3.87 -4.95
C THR A 60 20.97 3.13 -6.17
N SER A 61 20.56 1.89 -6.38
CA SER A 61 20.91 1.06 -7.54
C SER A 61 19.84 0.06 -7.85
N GLY A 62 19.90 -0.57 -9.02
CA GLY A 62 18.88 -1.46 -9.55
C GLY A 62 17.86 -0.72 -10.42
N THR A 63 16.82 -1.42 -10.82
CA THR A 63 15.77 -0.88 -11.70
C THR A 63 14.39 -1.10 -11.08
N ILE A 64 13.52 -0.10 -11.14
CA ILE A 64 12.12 -0.20 -10.74
C ILE A 64 11.27 0.23 -11.93
N ILE A 65 10.37 -0.65 -12.37
CA ILE A 65 9.39 -0.38 -13.43
C ILE A 65 8.00 -0.47 -12.82
N VAL A 66 7.17 0.55 -13.04
CA VAL A 66 5.78 0.61 -12.58
C VAL A 66 4.88 0.97 -13.74
N ASP A 67 3.91 0.12 -14.04
CA ASP A 67 2.97 0.26 -15.16
C ASP A 67 3.70 0.57 -16.50
N GLY A 68 4.78 -0.17 -16.77
CA GLY A 68 5.64 -0.01 -17.95
C GLY A 68 6.56 1.22 -17.95
N THR A 69 6.55 2.02 -16.87
CA THR A 69 7.37 3.22 -16.72
C THR A 69 8.54 2.95 -15.79
N GLU A 70 9.77 3.10 -16.24
CA GLU A 70 10.95 3.04 -15.39
C GLU A 70 11.06 4.29 -14.51
N LEU A 71 11.25 4.06 -13.21
CA LEU A 71 11.46 5.13 -12.22
C LEU A 71 12.88 5.65 -12.29
N SER A 72 13.10 6.64 -13.12
CA SER A 72 14.36 7.40 -13.28
C SER A 72 14.30 8.74 -12.53
N GLU A 73 15.28 9.60 -12.77
CA GLU A 73 15.27 10.99 -12.28
C GLU A 73 14.29 11.90 -13.05
N ASP A 74 13.67 11.40 -14.12
CA ASP A 74 12.70 12.17 -14.90
C ASP A 74 11.43 12.47 -14.09
N THR A 75 11.23 13.75 -13.78
CA THR A 75 10.09 14.22 -12.97
C THR A 75 8.75 14.03 -13.67
N GLN A 76 8.69 13.91 -14.99
CA GLN A 76 7.43 13.66 -15.72
C GLN A 76 6.98 12.21 -15.50
N ASN A 77 7.91 11.27 -15.59
CA ASN A 77 7.67 9.85 -15.33
C ASN A 77 7.19 9.64 -13.88
N ILE A 78 7.83 10.30 -12.91
CA ILE A 78 7.44 10.22 -11.50
C ILE A 78 6.00 10.74 -11.29
N ARG A 79 5.64 11.85 -11.94
CA ARG A 79 4.27 12.40 -11.83
C ARG A 79 3.23 11.46 -12.43
N ALA A 80 3.51 10.87 -13.60
CA ALA A 80 2.63 9.91 -14.24
C ALA A 80 2.40 8.71 -13.34
N VAL A 81 3.46 8.08 -12.83
CA VAL A 81 3.36 6.95 -11.90
C VAL A 81 2.57 7.31 -10.65
N ARG A 82 2.82 8.46 -10.01
CA ARG A 82 2.10 8.89 -8.81
C ARG A 82 0.62 9.22 -9.03
N GLN A 83 0.18 9.40 -10.26
CA GLN A 83 -1.25 9.54 -10.57
C GLN A 83 -1.97 8.19 -10.56
N ASP A 84 -1.28 7.14 -11.01
CA ASP A 84 -1.87 5.81 -11.19
C ASP A 84 -1.53 4.84 -10.04
N VAL A 85 -0.69 5.26 -9.10
CA VAL A 85 -0.34 4.54 -7.87
C VAL A 85 -0.86 5.29 -6.66
N GLY A 86 -1.90 4.75 -6.03
CA GLY A 86 -2.41 5.26 -4.76
C GLY A 86 -1.55 4.77 -3.60
N MET A 87 -1.39 5.60 -2.57
CA MET A 87 -0.68 5.21 -1.35
C MET A 87 -1.43 5.62 -0.10
N VAL A 88 -1.52 4.68 0.83
CA VAL A 88 -2.08 4.84 2.17
C VAL A 88 -0.96 4.60 3.18
N PHE A 89 -0.78 5.54 4.09
CA PHE A 89 0.31 5.54 5.07
C PHE A 89 -0.18 5.08 6.44
N GLN A 90 0.76 4.73 7.30
CA GLN A 90 0.53 4.47 8.72
C GLN A 90 -0.12 5.67 9.41
N GLN A 91 0.40 6.88 9.15
CA GLN A 91 -0.26 8.13 9.55
C GLN A 91 -1.20 8.54 8.44
N PHE A 92 -2.41 8.95 8.78
CA PHE A 92 -3.50 9.22 7.83
C PHE A 92 -3.16 10.30 6.80
N ASN A 93 -2.30 11.26 7.17
CA ASN A 93 -1.81 12.36 6.32
C ASN A 93 -2.93 13.18 5.67
N LEU A 94 -4.05 13.33 6.37
CA LEU A 94 -5.15 14.19 5.93
C LEU A 94 -4.78 15.66 6.10
N PHE A 95 -5.30 16.52 5.21
CA PHE A 95 -5.19 17.95 5.35
C PHE A 95 -6.11 18.44 6.47
N PRO A 96 -5.59 18.88 7.63
CA PRO A 96 -6.40 19.13 8.83
C PRO A 96 -7.33 20.32 8.69
N HIS A 97 -7.01 21.25 7.78
CA HIS A 97 -7.78 22.48 7.49
C HIS A 97 -8.84 22.29 6.40
N LEU A 98 -8.95 21.11 5.82
CA LEU A 98 -9.94 20.73 4.82
C LEU A 98 -10.95 19.74 5.42
N THR A 99 -12.20 19.85 5.00
CA THR A 99 -13.22 18.84 5.29
C THR A 99 -12.86 17.50 4.66
N VAL A 100 -13.53 16.44 5.05
CA VAL A 100 -13.39 15.11 4.43
C VAL A 100 -13.64 15.20 2.92
N LEU A 101 -14.74 15.83 2.50
CA LEU A 101 -15.08 15.97 1.09
C LEU A 101 -13.98 16.72 0.31
N GLU A 102 -13.45 17.80 0.89
CA GLU A 102 -12.36 18.57 0.27
C GLU A 102 -11.05 17.78 0.21
N ASN A 103 -10.73 16.98 1.24
CA ASN A 103 -9.60 16.07 1.21
C ASN A 103 -9.67 15.07 0.04
N LEU A 104 -10.86 14.55 -0.26
CA LEU A 104 -11.06 13.60 -1.35
C LEU A 104 -11.05 14.28 -2.73
N THR A 105 -11.55 15.52 -2.83
CA THR A 105 -11.74 16.18 -4.13
C THR A 105 -10.52 16.96 -4.60
N ILE A 106 -9.62 17.38 -3.70
CA ILE A 106 -8.46 18.21 -4.05
C ILE A 106 -7.55 17.57 -5.10
N GLY A 107 -7.28 16.25 -4.99
CA GLY A 107 -6.47 15.50 -5.95
C GLY A 107 -7.12 15.46 -7.34
N PRO A 108 -8.33 14.91 -7.49
CA PRO A 108 -9.06 14.91 -8.76
C PRO A 108 -9.15 16.28 -9.45
N ILE A 109 -9.48 17.33 -8.70
CA ILE A 109 -9.60 18.69 -9.26
C ILE A 109 -8.24 19.25 -9.67
N ARG A 110 -7.23 19.18 -8.80
CA ARG A 110 -5.93 19.85 -9.04
C ARG A 110 -5.04 19.09 -9.99
N VAL A 111 -5.01 17.75 -9.89
CA VAL A 111 -4.09 16.89 -10.65
C VAL A 111 -4.75 16.38 -11.93
N ARG A 112 -5.95 15.76 -11.84
CA ARG A 112 -6.65 15.21 -12.99
C ARG A 112 -7.52 16.24 -13.74
N LYS A 113 -7.57 17.49 -13.25
CA LYS A 113 -8.36 18.58 -13.85
C LYS A 113 -9.86 18.24 -13.98
N MET A 114 -10.35 17.40 -13.07
CA MET A 114 -11.75 16.99 -13.04
C MET A 114 -12.66 18.18 -12.67
N ASP A 115 -13.84 18.23 -13.27
CA ASP A 115 -14.89 19.19 -12.87
C ASP A 115 -15.28 18.98 -11.40
N LYS A 116 -15.55 20.08 -10.69
CA LYS A 116 -15.85 20.06 -9.26
C LYS A 116 -17.04 19.15 -8.93
N GLY A 117 -18.12 19.24 -9.69
CA GLY A 117 -19.32 18.44 -9.45
C GLY A 117 -19.06 16.94 -9.65
N LYS A 118 -18.26 16.58 -10.68
CA LYS A 118 -17.84 15.20 -10.90
C LYS A 118 -16.93 14.70 -9.78
N ALA A 119 -15.99 15.52 -9.33
CA ALA A 119 -15.10 15.17 -8.23
C ALA A 119 -15.87 14.95 -6.92
N GLU A 120 -16.87 15.78 -6.60
CA GLU A 120 -17.72 15.61 -5.43
C GLU A 120 -18.58 14.35 -5.51
N ALA A 121 -19.16 14.04 -6.67
CA ALA A 121 -19.91 12.82 -6.88
C ALA A 121 -19.03 11.58 -6.69
N LEU A 122 -17.80 11.61 -7.24
CA LEU A 122 -16.82 10.55 -7.09
C LEU A 122 -16.40 10.38 -5.62
N ALA A 123 -16.15 11.49 -4.92
CA ALA A 123 -15.79 11.48 -3.51
C ALA A 123 -16.91 10.84 -2.64
N ARG A 124 -18.17 11.20 -2.88
CA ARG A 124 -19.31 10.59 -2.16
C ARG A 124 -19.43 9.10 -2.44
N LYS A 125 -19.26 8.67 -3.70
CA LYS A 125 -19.22 7.24 -4.06
C LYS A 125 -18.15 6.48 -3.26
N TYR A 126 -16.96 7.06 -3.08
CA TYR A 126 -15.90 6.38 -2.33
C TYR A 126 -16.10 6.48 -0.82
N LEU A 127 -16.76 7.52 -0.29
CA LEU A 127 -17.17 7.56 1.11
C LEU A 127 -18.20 6.46 1.42
N ASP A 128 -19.15 6.23 0.52
CA ASP A 128 -20.09 5.10 0.63
C ASP A 128 -19.35 3.76 0.64
N ARG A 129 -18.37 3.61 -0.25
CA ARG A 129 -17.57 2.37 -0.37
C ARG A 129 -16.71 2.06 0.86
N VAL A 130 -16.30 3.09 1.59
CA VAL A 130 -15.55 2.92 2.86
C VAL A 130 -16.44 3.08 4.09
N HIS A 131 -17.77 3.03 3.91
CA HIS A 131 -18.81 3.00 4.95
C HIS A 131 -18.79 4.20 5.91
N ILE A 132 -18.53 5.42 5.40
CA ILE A 132 -18.55 6.67 6.18
C ILE A 132 -19.15 7.86 5.38
N PRO A 133 -20.27 7.71 4.65
CA PRO A 133 -20.82 8.79 3.83
C PRO A 133 -21.23 10.03 4.64
N GLU A 134 -21.67 9.85 5.88
CA GLU A 134 -22.12 10.90 6.78
C GLU A 134 -20.98 11.81 7.28
N GLN A 135 -19.72 11.39 7.09
CA GLN A 135 -18.56 12.15 7.54
C GLN A 135 -18.11 13.25 6.55
N ALA A 136 -18.73 13.35 5.37
CA ALA A 136 -18.29 14.23 4.28
C ALA A 136 -18.03 15.69 4.67
N GLY A 137 -18.85 16.27 5.56
CA GLY A 137 -18.75 17.66 6.01
C GLY A 137 -17.85 17.90 7.22
N LYS A 138 -17.32 16.83 7.85
CA LYS A 138 -16.48 16.95 9.04
C LYS A 138 -15.02 17.24 8.69
N TYR A 139 -14.28 17.73 9.68
CA TYR A 139 -12.83 17.88 9.64
C TYR A 139 -12.14 16.64 10.23
N PRO A 140 -10.88 16.34 9.85
CA PRO A 140 -10.13 15.20 10.38
C PRO A 140 -10.11 15.12 11.92
N SER A 141 -9.99 16.25 12.62
CA SER A 141 -9.99 16.31 14.09
C SER A 141 -11.29 15.85 14.75
N GLN A 142 -12.38 15.71 13.99
CA GLN A 142 -13.70 15.26 14.47
C GLN A 142 -13.93 13.76 14.22
N LEU A 143 -12.93 13.05 13.69
CA LEU A 143 -13.02 11.65 13.30
C LEU A 143 -12.18 10.77 14.22
N SER A 144 -12.64 9.52 14.44
CA SER A 144 -11.80 8.49 15.05
C SER A 144 -10.62 8.11 14.15
N GLY A 145 -9.60 7.44 14.68
CA GLY A 145 -8.45 6.96 13.91
C GLY A 145 -8.88 6.07 12.74
N GLY A 146 -9.76 5.10 12.97
CA GLY A 146 -10.29 4.23 11.92
C GLY A 146 -11.07 4.97 10.84
N GLN A 147 -11.85 6.00 11.22
CA GLN A 147 -12.54 6.87 10.25
C GLN A 147 -11.53 7.69 9.44
N GLN A 148 -10.50 8.26 10.08
CA GLN A 148 -9.44 9.00 9.36
C GLN A 148 -8.71 8.09 8.35
N GLN A 149 -8.42 6.85 8.72
CA GLN A 149 -7.78 5.90 7.83
C GLN A 149 -8.68 5.52 6.65
N ARG A 150 -9.97 5.31 6.89
CA ARG A 150 -10.95 5.07 5.80
C ARG A 150 -11.07 6.28 4.88
N VAL A 151 -11.00 7.50 5.40
CA VAL A 151 -10.90 8.73 4.58
C VAL A 151 -9.62 8.74 3.76
N ALA A 152 -8.47 8.34 4.32
CA ALA A 152 -7.20 8.26 3.58
C ALA A 152 -7.26 7.24 2.44
N ILE A 153 -7.90 6.09 2.67
CA ILE A 153 -8.17 5.08 1.63
C ILE A 153 -9.07 5.68 0.54
N ALA A 154 -10.21 6.28 0.91
CA ALA A 154 -11.15 6.89 -0.03
C ALA A 154 -10.49 8.02 -0.85
N ARG A 155 -9.65 8.85 -0.23
CA ARG A 155 -8.88 9.91 -0.90
C ARG A 155 -7.96 9.31 -1.97
N SER A 156 -7.27 8.22 -1.66
CA SER A 156 -6.41 7.54 -2.60
C SER A 156 -7.21 6.97 -3.77
N LEU A 157 -8.37 6.35 -3.50
CA LEU A 157 -9.28 5.78 -4.50
C LEU A 157 -9.89 6.85 -5.42
N CYS A 158 -10.10 8.10 -4.94
CA CYS A 158 -10.59 9.21 -5.76
C CYS A 158 -9.65 9.58 -6.92
N MET A 159 -8.40 9.16 -6.85
CA MET A 159 -7.48 9.27 -7.98
C MET A 159 -7.67 8.15 -9.01
N GLU A 160 -8.57 7.19 -8.78
CA GLU A 160 -8.82 6.02 -9.63
C GLU A 160 -7.51 5.29 -10.01
N PRO A 161 -6.68 4.91 -9.00
CA PRO A 161 -5.39 4.31 -9.25
C PRO A 161 -5.51 2.87 -9.78
N ARG A 162 -4.51 2.43 -10.55
CA ARG A 162 -4.39 1.03 -10.98
C ARG A 162 -3.77 0.14 -9.90
N ILE A 163 -2.96 0.73 -9.03
CA ILE A 163 -2.20 0.06 -7.98
C ILE A 163 -2.43 0.78 -6.67
N MET A 164 -2.70 0.04 -5.60
CA MET A 164 -2.79 0.57 -4.24
C MET A 164 -1.65 0.04 -3.37
N LEU A 165 -0.91 0.96 -2.77
CA LEU A 165 0.15 0.67 -1.82
C LEU A 165 -0.34 1.00 -0.41
N PHE A 166 -0.13 0.08 0.55
CA PHE A 166 -0.49 0.26 1.95
C PHE A 166 0.74 0.05 2.83
N ASP A 167 1.17 1.11 3.52
CA ASP A 167 2.33 1.10 4.43
C ASP A 167 1.82 1.05 5.89
N GLU A 168 1.66 -0.15 6.43
CA GLU A 168 1.18 -0.43 7.79
C GLU A 168 -0.12 0.34 8.16
N PRO A 169 -1.21 0.18 7.40
CA PRO A 169 -2.40 1.04 7.50
C PRO A 169 -3.16 0.93 8.83
N THR A 170 -2.86 -0.05 9.66
CA THR A 170 -3.55 -0.30 10.94
C THR A 170 -2.69 -0.01 12.17
N SER A 171 -1.37 0.19 12.01
CA SER A 171 -0.43 0.25 13.13
C SER A 171 -0.57 1.49 14.04
N ALA A 172 -1.28 2.53 13.59
CA ALA A 172 -1.61 3.74 14.38
C ALA A 172 -3.03 3.72 14.96
N LEU A 173 -3.72 2.57 14.90
CA LEU A 173 -5.11 2.42 15.32
C LEU A 173 -5.25 1.64 16.64
N ASP A 174 -6.27 1.98 17.41
CA ASP A 174 -6.70 1.16 18.51
C ASP A 174 -7.28 -0.18 18.00
N PRO A 175 -7.12 -1.30 18.74
CA PRO A 175 -7.55 -2.63 18.31
C PRO A 175 -9.02 -2.70 17.85
N GLU A 176 -9.90 -1.93 18.49
CA GLU A 176 -11.35 -1.88 18.15
C GLU A 176 -11.61 -1.32 16.74
N MET A 177 -10.69 -0.49 16.21
CA MET A 177 -10.86 0.18 14.92
C MET A 177 -10.17 -0.56 13.75
N ILE A 178 -9.30 -1.52 14.04
CA ILE A 178 -8.51 -2.25 13.05
C ILE A 178 -9.44 -2.99 12.07
N ASN A 179 -10.44 -3.70 12.58
CA ASN A 179 -11.34 -4.52 11.77
C ASN A 179 -12.09 -3.70 10.72
N GLU A 180 -12.57 -2.50 11.07
CA GLU A 180 -13.29 -1.63 10.13
C GLU A 180 -12.43 -1.23 8.91
N VAL A 181 -11.12 -1.04 9.11
CA VAL A 181 -10.17 -0.71 8.04
C VAL A 181 -9.82 -1.95 7.22
N LEU A 182 -9.61 -3.10 7.90
CA LEU A 182 -9.31 -4.37 7.23
C LEU A 182 -10.48 -4.85 6.37
N ASP A 183 -11.72 -4.67 6.80
CA ASP A 183 -12.91 -5.04 6.03
C ASP A 183 -12.97 -4.25 4.71
N VAL A 184 -12.73 -2.94 4.75
CA VAL A 184 -12.62 -2.12 3.52
C VAL A 184 -11.49 -2.65 2.61
N MET A 185 -10.33 -3.02 3.17
CA MET A 185 -9.23 -3.56 2.37
C MET A 185 -9.55 -4.94 1.78
N VAL A 186 -10.32 -5.78 2.48
CA VAL A 186 -10.83 -7.06 1.95
C VAL A 186 -11.78 -6.83 0.78
N GLU A 187 -12.69 -5.86 0.87
CA GLU A 187 -13.59 -5.51 -0.23
C GLU A 187 -12.83 -5.00 -1.46
N LEU A 188 -11.78 -4.18 -1.24
CA LEU A 188 -10.90 -3.71 -2.32
C LEU A 188 -10.17 -4.89 -2.99
N ALA A 189 -9.63 -5.81 -2.21
CA ALA A 189 -9.00 -7.03 -2.72
C ALA A 189 -9.98 -7.86 -3.56
N GLY A 190 -11.21 -8.04 -3.08
CA GLY A 190 -12.28 -8.75 -3.79
C GLY A 190 -12.72 -8.09 -5.10
N SER A 191 -12.48 -6.78 -5.27
CA SER A 191 -12.78 -6.05 -6.52
C SER A 191 -11.71 -6.20 -7.61
N GLY A 192 -10.65 -6.98 -7.39
CA GLY A 192 -9.56 -7.20 -8.35
C GLY A 192 -8.52 -6.08 -8.38
N MET A 193 -8.46 -5.23 -7.35
CA MET A 193 -7.44 -4.19 -7.21
C MET A 193 -6.05 -4.80 -7.05
N THR A 194 -5.07 -4.30 -7.81
CA THR A 194 -3.66 -4.61 -7.57
C THR A 194 -3.21 -3.96 -6.27
N MET A 195 -2.69 -4.74 -5.34
CA MET A 195 -2.34 -4.25 -4.01
C MET A 195 -0.95 -4.72 -3.58
N VAL A 196 -0.17 -3.81 -3.00
CA VAL A 196 1.03 -4.16 -2.21
C VAL A 196 0.82 -3.65 -0.80
N VAL A 197 0.81 -4.54 0.17
CA VAL A 197 0.43 -4.25 1.56
C VAL A 197 1.56 -4.64 2.49
N VAL A 198 2.10 -3.67 3.21
CA VAL A 198 2.97 -3.91 4.38
C VAL A 198 2.06 -3.98 5.60
N THR A 199 2.07 -5.10 6.31
CA THR A 199 1.22 -5.27 7.49
C THR A 199 1.76 -6.32 8.46
N HIS A 200 1.33 -6.22 9.72
CA HIS A 200 1.50 -7.23 10.76
C HIS A 200 0.22 -8.04 11.01
N GLU A 201 -0.88 -7.71 10.30
CA GLU A 201 -2.18 -8.39 10.41
C GLU A 201 -2.19 -9.71 9.64
N MET A 202 -1.66 -10.78 10.25
CA MET A 202 -1.49 -12.07 9.58
C MET A 202 -2.82 -12.75 9.21
N GLY A 203 -3.88 -12.52 9.99
CA GLY A 203 -5.23 -12.98 9.65
C GLY A 203 -5.76 -12.37 8.36
N PHE A 204 -5.58 -11.06 8.19
CA PHE A 204 -5.89 -10.36 6.94
C PHE A 204 -5.02 -10.87 5.79
N ALA A 205 -3.70 -10.95 6.00
CA ALA A 205 -2.76 -11.42 4.99
C ALA A 205 -3.15 -12.80 4.45
N ARG A 206 -3.47 -13.75 5.33
CA ARG A 206 -3.91 -15.11 4.96
C ARG A 206 -5.19 -15.12 4.13
N LYS A 207 -6.10 -14.17 4.39
CA LYS A 207 -7.40 -14.09 3.71
C LYS A 207 -7.31 -13.49 2.31
N VAL A 208 -6.41 -12.51 2.08
CA VAL A 208 -6.45 -11.71 0.84
C VAL A 208 -5.24 -11.91 -0.07
N ALA A 209 -4.08 -12.31 0.45
CA ALA A 209 -2.87 -12.37 -0.34
C ALA A 209 -2.92 -13.46 -1.42
N ASP A 210 -2.38 -13.15 -2.59
CA ASP A 210 -2.00 -14.15 -3.60
C ASP A 210 -0.53 -14.56 -3.41
N LYS A 211 0.27 -13.64 -2.87
CA LYS A 211 1.70 -13.80 -2.65
C LYS A 211 2.12 -13.17 -1.31
N MET A 212 2.82 -13.93 -0.50
CA MET A 212 3.47 -13.48 0.73
C MET A 212 4.96 -13.26 0.47
N VAL A 213 5.49 -12.17 1.03
CA VAL A 213 6.90 -11.79 0.96
C VAL A 213 7.41 -11.57 2.38
N PHE A 214 8.37 -12.36 2.81
CA PHE A 214 9.05 -12.17 4.08
C PHE A 214 10.36 -11.43 3.88
N MET A 215 10.53 -10.33 4.60
CA MET A 215 11.75 -9.51 4.56
C MET A 215 12.47 -9.49 5.90
N GLU A 216 13.79 -9.59 5.84
CA GLU A 216 14.68 -9.39 6.97
C GLU A 216 16.01 -8.77 6.53
N GLY A 217 16.56 -7.85 7.33
CA GLY A 217 17.86 -7.24 7.06
C GLY A 217 18.00 -6.55 5.70
N GLY A 218 16.91 -5.96 5.19
CA GLY A 218 16.88 -5.29 3.90
C GLY A 218 16.75 -6.21 2.68
N GLN A 219 16.55 -7.51 2.88
CA GLN A 219 16.47 -8.50 1.82
C GLN A 219 15.11 -9.22 1.83
N ILE A 220 14.69 -9.72 0.68
CA ILE A 220 13.61 -10.71 0.59
C ILE A 220 14.22 -12.09 0.90
N ILE A 221 13.73 -12.72 1.96
CA ILE A 221 14.19 -14.02 2.43
C ILE A 221 13.32 -15.15 1.86
N GLU A 222 12.01 -14.90 1.75
CA GLU A 222 11.07 -15.88 1.23
C GLU A 222 9.94 -15.23 0.45
N VAL A 223 9.53 -15.88 -0.63
CA VAL A 223 8.33 -15.55 -1.41
C VAL A 223 7.54 -16.83 -1.63
N ALA A 224 6.30 -16.88 -1.13
CA ALA A 224 5.48 -18.07 -1.26
C ALA A 224 3.97 -17.70 -1.36
N PRO A 225 3.13 -18.60 -1.91
CA PRO A 225 1.68 -18.51 -1.75
C PRO A 225 1.29 -18.59 -0.26
N PRO A 226 0.17 -17.95 0.17
CA PRO A 226 -0.22 -17.92 1.59
C PRO A 226 -0.29 -19.31 2.25
N GLU A 227 -0.87 -20.31 1.58
CA GLU A 227 -0.99 -21.63 2.13
C GLU A 227 0.38 -22.20 2.53
N LYS A 228 1.36 -22.19 1.61
CA LYS A 228 2.73 -22.66 1.90
C LYS A 228 3.39 -21.79 2.95
N PHE A 229 3.27 -20.48 2.84
CA PHE A 229 3.89 -19.51 3.75
C PHE A 229 3.51 -19.75 5.21
N PHE A 230 2.23 -19.99 5.49
CA PHE A 230 1.72 -20.17 6.86
C PHE A 230 1.81 -21.61 7.39
N THR A 231 1.99 -22.63 6.54
CA THR A 231 2.00 -24.03 6.97
C THR A 231 3.37 -24.67 6.93
N ASN A 232 4.17 -24.34 5.92
CA ASN A 232 5.48 -24.94 5.68
C ASN A 232 6.42 -23.98 4.94
N PRO A 233 6.83 -22.87 5.58
CA PRO A 233 7.79 -21.94 4.99
C PRO A 233 9.14 -22.64 4.78
N ASP A 234 9.83 -22.28 3.69
CA ASP A 234 11.15 -22.85 3.35
C ASP A 234 12.24 -22.31 4.28
N SER A 235 12.15 -21.04 4.67
CA SER A 235 13.14 -20.38 5.52
C SER A 235 12.89 -20.64 7.01
N ASP A 236 13.93 -21.10 7.73
CA ASP A 236 13.87 -21.22 9.19
C ASP A 236 13.64 -19.87 9.88
N ARG A 237 14.12 -18.78 9.27
CA ARG A 237 13.89 -17.42 9.79
C ARG A 237 12.44 -17.00 9.63
N CYS A 238 11.81 -17.34 8.50
CA CYS A 238 10.38 -17.11 8.29
C CYS A 238 9.53 -17.92 9.28
N ARG A 239 9.89 -19.19 9.50
CA ARG A 239 9.23 -20.06 10.47
C ARG A 239 9.28 -19.48 11.88
N ALA A 240 10.48 -19.11 12.35
CA ALA A 240 10.67 -18.50 13.67
C ALA A 240 9.88 -17.19 13.84
N PHE A 241 9.77 -16.39 12.78
CA PHE A 241 8.98 -15.16 12.77
C PHE A 241 7.47 -15.46 12.90
N LEU A 242 6.97 -16.45 12.17
CA LEU A 242 5.57 -16.85 12.22
C LEU A 242 5.20 -17.44 13.59
N ASP A 243 6.04 -18.29 14.17
CA ASP A 243 5.83 -18.87 15.50
C ASP A 243 5.67 -17.74 16.54
N GLN A 244 6.55 -16.74 16.49
CA GLN A 244 6.50 -15.60 17.41
C GLN A 244 5.22 -14.75 17.28
N ILE A 245 4.67 -14.59 16.07
CA ILE A 245 3.48 -13.72 15.85
C ILE A 245 2.17 -14.49 16.03
N LEU A 246 2.14 -15.79 15.73
CA LEU A 246 0.91 -16.59 15.81
C LEU A 246 0.65 -17.14 17.22
N GLU A 247 1.63 -17.10 18.14
CA GLU A 247 1.48 -17.47 19.55
C GLU A 247 0.85 -16.35 20.41
N HIS A 248 0.63 -15.17 19.85
CA HIS A 248 -0.02 -14.01 20.48
C HIS A 248 -1.37 -13.69 19.81
#